data_11a67b2a4bd158c78a325b4ed3577136
#
_entry.id   11a67b2a4bd158c78a325b4ed3577136
#
_cell.length_a   1.000
_cell.length_b   1.000
_cell.length_c   1.000
_cell.angle_alpha   90.00
_cell.angle_beta   90.00
_cell.angle_gamma   90.00
#
_symmetry.space_group_name_H-M   'P 1'
#
loop_
_entity.id
_entity.type
_entity.pdbx_description
1 polymer ?
#
loop_
_entity_poly.entity_id
_entity_poly.type
_entity_poly.pdbx_seq_one_letter_code
_entity_poly.pdbx_strand_id
1 'polypeptide(L)'
;MAARSSWKGFLKLSLVSVPVKAFTATPTQSGEIRLNQLHAGCNSRIKYQKTCPIHGEVTQDQIVSGYEYSKDQYVVVDPNELEKLRSEDAKAVAIQEFVPTDAIDPIYYSGATHYLVPDGPVGQHP
;
A
#
# COMPACT_ATOMS: atom_id res chain seq x y z
N MET A 1 -11.83 8.22 -16.19
CA MET A 1 -11.82 7.47 -14.90
C MET A 1 -11.23 8.37 -13.83
N ALA A 2 -11.91 8.47 -12.70
CA ALA A 2 -11.35 9.17 -11.56
C ALA A 2 -10.12 8.41 -11.02
N ALA A 3 -9.02 9.13 -10.82
CA ALA A 3 -7.82 8.55 -10.24
C ALA A 3 -8.12 8.04 -8.81
N ARG A 4 -7.67 6.83 -8.51
CA ARG A 4 -7.87 6.23 -7.20
C ARG A 4 -6.76 6.70 -6.26
N SER A 5 -7.14 7.24 -5.10
CA SER A 5 -6.14 7.61 -4.09
C SER A 5 -5.41 6.37 -3.58
N SER A 6 -4.09 6.47 -3.50
CA SER A 6 -3.24 5.42 -2.93
C SER A 6 -3.25 5.43 -1.41
N TRP A 7 -3.49 6.58 -0.81
CA TRP A 7 -3.51 6.77 0.64
C TRP A 7 -4.42 7.93 1.05
N LYS A 8 -5.00 7.84 2.23
CA LYS A 8 -5.75 8.91 2.89
C LYS A 8 -5.27 9.08 4.31
N GLY A 9 -5.12 10.32 4.72
CA GLY A 9 -4.69 10.63 6.08
C GLY A 9 -4.64 12.13 6.33
N PHE A 10 -3.77 12.52 7.23
CA PHE A 10 -3.61 13.90 7.65
C PHE A 10 -2.18 14.38 7.44
N LEU A 11 -2.05 15.61 6.96
CA LEU A 11 -0.80 16.34 6.95
C LEU A 11 -0.76 17.21 8.21
N LYS A 12 0.19 16.96 9.10
CA LYS A 12 0.35 17.69 10.35
C LYS A 12 1.54 18.64 10.27
N LEU A 13 1.30 19.89 10.61
CA LEU A 13 2.34 20.89 10.80
C LEU A 13 2.09 21.56 12.15
N SER A 14 2.92 21.25 13.14
CA SER A 14 2.73 21.73 14.51
C SER A 14 1.31 21.37 15.04
N LEU A 15 0.50 22.34 15.36
CA LEU A 15 -0.87 22.15 15.85
C LEU A 15 -1.92 22.06 14.73
N VAL A 16 -1.52 22.29 13.48
CA VAL A 16 -2.44 22.25 12.35
C VAL A 16 -2.45 20.87 11.73
N SER A 17 -3.63 20.32 11.51
CA SER A 17 -3.84 19.03 10.87
C SER A 17 -4.82 19.19 9.70
N VAL A 18 -4.37 18.84 8.50
CA VAL A 18 -5.14 19.00 7.26
C VAL A 18 -5.44 17.62 6.67
N PRO A 19 -6.71 17.26 6.45
CA PRO A 19 -7.06 16.00 5.80
C PRO A 19 -6.64 16.02 4.33
N VAL A 20 -5.92 15.00 3.90
CA VAL A 20 -5.38 14.89 2.53
C VAL A 20 -5.54 13.49 1.95
N LYS A 21 -5.55 13.43 0.63
CA LYS A 21 -5.45 12.21 -0.17
C LYS A 21 -4.16 12.24 -0.96
N ALA A 22 -3.45 11.13 -1.01
CA ALA A 22 -2.28 10.97 -1.87
C ALA A 22 -2.67 10.26 -3.16
N PHE A 23 -2.15 10.79 -4.27
CA PHE A 23 -2.26 10.18 -5.60
C PHE A 23 -0.88 9.99 -6.16
N THR A 24 -0.65 8.88 -6.84
CA THR A 24 0.63 8.63 -7.52
C THR A 24 0.78 9.59 -8.69
N ALA A 25 1.87 10.36 -8.69
CA ALA A 25 2.19 11.32 -9.73
C ALA A 25 2.94 10.70 -10.91
N THR A 26 3.74 9.68 -10.63
CA THR A 26 4.42 8.90 -11.67
C THR A 26 3.40 8.03 -12.38
N PRO A 27 3.27 8.13 -13.72
CA PRO A 27 2.39 7.24 -14.45
C PRO A 27 2.84 5.80 -14.17
N THR A 28 1.96 5.01 -13.57
CA THR A 28 2.11 3.56 -13.60
C THR A 28 2.18 3.19 -15.08
N GLN A 29 3.37 2.88 -15.54
CA GLN A 29 3.72 2.28 -16.83
C GLN A 29 2.55 2.14 -17.81
N SER A 30 1.97 3.26 -18.24
CA SER A 30 0.97 3.30 -19.30
C SER A 30 1.69 3.15 -20.65
N GLY A 31 1.96 1.95 -21.02
CA GLY A 31 2.69 1.62 -22.25
C GLY A 31 3.37 0.26 -22.19
N GLU A 32 3.40 -0.35 -21.02
CA GLU A 32 3.92 -1.70 -20.89
C GLU A 32 2.91 -2.71 -21.46
N ILE A 33 3.36 -3.46 -22.45
CA ILE A 33 2.57 -4.55 -23.02
C ILE A 33 2.42 -5.62 -21.95
N ARG A 34 1.20 -5.83 -21.46
CA ARG A 34 0.91 -6.87 -20.48
C ARG A 34 0.67 -8.19 -21.18
N LEU A 35 1.56 -9.14 -20.94
CA LEU A 35 1.41 -10.50 -21.42
C LEU A 35 0.68 -11.33 -20.35
N ASN A 36 -0.29 -12.11 -20.78
CA ASN A 36 -1.00 -13.07 -19.93
C ASN A 36 -0.47 -14.48 -20.18
N GLN A 37 -0.42 -15.26 -19.13
CA GLN A 37 -0.08 -16.68 -19.25
C GLN A 37 -1.30 -17.46 -19.74
N LEU A 38 -1.11 -18.21 -20.82
CA LEU A 38 -2.14 -19.03 -21.43
C LEU A 38 -1.68 -20.49 -21.47
N HIS A 39 -2.64 -21.41 -21.47
CA HIS A 39 -2.38 -22.82 -21.72
C HIS A 39 -2.09 -23.03 -23.21
N ALA A 40 -0.97 -23.66 -23.50
CA ALA A 40 -0.47 -23.84 -24.90
C ALA A 40 -1.44 -24.59 -25.84
N GLY A 41 -2.25 -25.48 -25.29
CA GLY A 41 -3.17 -26.30 -26.09
C GLY A 41 -4.49 -25.60 -26.45
N CYS A 42 -5.04 -24.78 -25.56
CA CYS A 42 -6.38 -24.18 -25.74
C CYS A 42 -6.40 -22.67 -25.66
N ASN A 43 -5.26 -22.02 -25.39
CA ASN A 43 -5.12 -20.57 -25.22
C ASN A 43 -6.02 -19.98 -24.11
N SER A 44 -6.47 -20.81 -23.17
CA SER A 44 -7.22 -20.35 -22.01
C SER A 44 -6.29 -19.73 -20.99
N ARG A 45 -6.78 -18.67 -20.33
CA ARG A 45 -6.02 -17.96 -19.30
C ARG A 45 -5.76 -18.87 -18.10
N ILE A 46 -4.50 -18.90 -17.65
CA ILE A 46 -4.09 -19.63 -16.45
C ILE A 46 -4.72 -18.99 -15.21
N LYS A 47 -5.28 -19.84 -14.35
CA LYS A 47 -5.76 -19.47 -13.01
C LYS A 47 -4.86 -20.07 -11.96
N TYR A 48 -4.59 -19.33 -10.93
CA TYR A 48 -3.83 -19.82 -9.78
C TYR A 48 -4.80 -20.28 -8.70
N GLN A 49 -4.62 -21.52 -8.25
CA GLN A 49 -5.36 -22.07 -7.11
C GLN A 49 -4.43 -22.18 -5.91
N LYS A 50 -4.94 -21.83 -4.75
CA LYS A 50 -4.23 -21.99 -3.49
C LYS A 50 -4.50 -23.39 -2.95
N THR A 51 -3.44 -24.13 -2.64
CA THR A 51 -3.53 -25.51 -2.16
C THR A 51 -2.75 -25.68 -0.86
N CYS A 52 -3.33 -26.42 0.07
CA CYS A 52 -2.64 -26.90 1.25
C CYS A 52 -1.99 -28.26 0.93
N PRO A 53 -0.72 -28.49 1.28
CA PRO A 53 -0.05 -29.77 1.02
C PRO A 53 -0.72 -30.99 1.66
N ILE A 54 -1.48 -30.78 2.74
CA ILE A 54 -2.14 -31.85 3.50
C ILE A 54 -3.60 -32.02 3.08
N HIS A 55 -4.33 -30.90 2.85
CA HIS A 55 -5.78 -30.91 2.64
C HIS A 55 -6.23 -30.60 1.19
N GLY A 56 -5.28 -30.30 0.29
CA GLY A 56 -5.58 -29.95 -1.10
C GLY A 56 -6.03 -28.50 -1.27
N GLU A 57 -6.96 -28.29 -2.18
CA GLU A 57 -7.45 -26.95 -2.53
C GLU A 57 -8.11 -26.25 -1.32
N VAL A 58 -7.76 -24.99 -1.10
CA VAL A 58 -8.30 -24.15 -0.01
C VAL A 58 -8.88 -22.85 -0.54
N THR A 59 -9.94 -22.40 0.10
CA THR A 59 -10.59 -21.12 -0.20
C THR A 59 -9.95 -19.99 0.62
N GLN A 60 -10.21 -18.74 0.24
CA GLN A 60 -9.58 -17.57 0.87
C GLN A 60 -9.93 -17.44 2.36
N ASP A 61 -11.13 -17.83 2.75
CA ASP A 61 -11.62 -17.84 4.14
C ASP A 61 -10.93 -18.88 5.03
N GLN A 62 -10.30 -19.89 4.42
CA GLN A 62 -9.53 -20.94 5.12
C GLN A 62 -8.05 -20.57 5.29
N ILE A 63 -7.64 -19.41 4.78
CA ILE A 63 -6.25 -18.97 4.81
C ILE A 63 -6.09 -17.94 5.92
N VAL A 64 -5.15 -18.20 6.82
CA VAL A 64 -4.76 -17.29 7.91
C VAL A 64 -3.34 -16.81 7.72
N SER A 65 -2.99 -15.69 8.34
CA SER A 65 -1.62 -15.18 8.35
C SER A 65 -0.86 -15.73 9.54
N GLY A 66 0.36 -16.16 9.30
CA GLY A 66 1.25 -16.68 10.34
C GLY A 66 2.63 -16.02 10.27
N TYR A 67 3.21 -15.78 11.43
CA TYR A 67 4.60 -15.32 11.57
C TYR A 67 5.50 -16.50 11.90
N GLU A 68 6.54 -16.71 11.10
CA GLU A 68 7.55 -17.72 11.35
C GLU A 68 8.56 -17.21 12.39
N TYR A 69 8.53 -17.74 13.58
CA TYR A 69 9.45 -17.36 14.65
C TYR A 69 10.64 -18.32 14.80
N SER A 70 10.53 -19.51 14.24
CA SER A 70 11.59 -20.51 14.13
C SER A 70 11.31 -21.35 12.88
N LYS A 71 12.31 -22.05 12.37
CA LYS A 71 12.17 -22.85 11.15
C LYS A 71 10.96 -23.80 11.26
N ASP A 72 10.03 -23.67 10.32
CA ASP A 72 8.78 -24.45 10.23
C ASP A 72 7.82 -24.30 11.43
N GLN A 73 8.05 -23.27 12.29
CA GLN A 73 7.17 -22.97 13.41
C GLN A 73 6.52 -21.59 13.24
N TYR A 74 5.22 -21.59 13.23
CA TYR A 74 4.39 -20.40 12.96
C TYR A 74 3.47 -20.08 14.12
N VAL A 75 3.31 -18.80 14.40
CA VAL A 75 2.22 -18.31 15.24
C VAL A 75 1.18 -17.64 14.33
N VAL A 76 -0.09 -18.00 14.52
CA VAL A 76 -1.20 -17.40 13.78
C VAL A 76 -1.40 -15.97 14.29
N VAL A 77 -1.47 -15.02 13.36
CA VAL A 77 -1.66 -13.60 13.63
C VAL A 77 -3.02 -13.16 13.10
N ASP A 78 -3.86 -12.64 13.99
CA ASP A 78 -5.15 -12.05 13.60
C ASP A 78 -4.90 -10.65 13.00
N PRO A 79 -5.34 -10.38 11.74
CA PRO A 79 -5.25 -9.06 11.14
C PRO A 79 -5.93 -7.96 11.97
N ASN A 80 -7.00 -8.29 12.69
CA ASN A 80 -7.70 -7.33 13.55
C ASN A 80 -6.86 -6.91 14.77
N GLU A 81 -6.05 -7.82 15.30
CA GLU A 81 -5.11 -7.51 16.38
C GLU A 81 -3.99 -6.59 15.90
N LEU A 82 -3.47 -6.85 14.70
CA LEU A 82 -2.49 -5.98 14.08
C LEU A 82 -3.04 -4.58 13.81
N GLU A 83 -4.29 -4.47 13.38
CA GLU A 83 -4.93 -3.17 13.15
C GLU A 83 -5.08 -2.36 14.44
N LYS A 84 -5.36 -3.02 15.57
CA LYS A 84 -5.41 -2.37 16.90
C LYS A 84 -4.05 -1.83 17.36
N LEU A 85 -2.96 -2.45 16.91
CA LEU A 85 -1.59 -2.00 17.22
C LEU A 85 -1.14 -0.82 16.35
N ARG A 86 -1.84 -0.53 15.26
CA ARG A 86 -1.59 0.66 14.45
C ARG A 86 -1.94 1.89 15.25
N SER A 87 -0.94 2.72 15.52
CA SER A 87 -1.16 4.02 16.11
C SER A 87 -1.98 4.90 15.17
N GLU A 88 -2.74 5.83 15.73
CA GLU A 88 -3.45 6.87 14.95
C GLU A 88 -2.48 7.66 14.07
N ASP A 89 -1.24 7.78 14.49
CA ASP A 89 -0.15 8.42 13.74
C ASP A 89 0.21 7.70 12.42
N ALA A 90 -0.15 6.43 12.27
CA ALA A 90 0.02 5.72 10.99
C ALA A 90 -0.78 6.32 9.82
N LYS A 91 -1.78 7.14 10.14
CA LYS A 91 -2.60 7.89 9.16
C LYS A 91 -2.20 9.36 9.06
N ALA A 92 -1.06 9.73 9.59
CA ALA A 92 -0.60 11.10 9.58
C ALA A 92 0.83 11.22 9.04
N VAL A 93 1.06 12.25 8.24
CA VAL A 93 2.40 12.68 7.82
C VAL A 93 2.73 13.94 8.61
N ALA A 94 3.63 13.82 9.57
CA ALA A 94 4.06 14.95 10.38
C ALA A 94 5.27 15.63 9.74
N ILE A 95 5.15 16.92 9.45
CA ILE A 95 6.29 17.73 9.00
C ILE A 95 7.14 18.06 10.23
N GLN A 96 8.36 17.57 10.22
CA GLN A 96 9.33 17.78 11.31
C GLN A 96 10.16 19.03 11.09
N GLU A 97 10.66 19.20 9.88
CA GLU A 97 11.61 20.24 9.52
C GLU A 97 11.52 20.59 8.05
N PHE A 98 11.82 21.82 7.71
CA PHE A 98 12.02 22.29 6.33
C PHE A 98 13.50 22.42 6.06
N VAL A 99 13.97 21.78 5.01
CA VAL A 99 15.37 21.80 4.61
C VAL A 99 15.54 22.31 3.17
N PRO A 100 16.66 22.94 2.81
CA PRO A 100 16.95 23.26 1.41
C PRO A 100 16.99 22.00 0.55
N THR A 101 16.60 22.12 -0.71
CA THR A 101 16.54 20.96 -1.62
C THR A 101 17.91 20.29 -1.83
N ASP A 102 18.99 21.08 -1.81
CA ASP A 102 20.37 20.61 -1.96
C ASP A 102 20.92 19.90 -0.70
N ALA A 103 20.22 20.02 0.44
CA ALA A 103 20.59 19.30 1.66
C ALA A 103 20.24 17.79 1.61
N ILE A 104 19.42 17.37 0.64
CA ILE A 104 19.02 15.97 0.47
C ILE A 104 19.81 15.36 -0.68
N ASP A 105 20.63 14.35 -0.39
CA ASP A 105 21.38 13.64 -1.41
C ASP A 105 20.40 12.89 -2.36
N PRO A 106 20.56 13.10 -3.69
CA PRO A 106 19.71 12.44 -4.69
C PRO A 106 19.69 10.91 -4.61
N ILE A 107 20.68 10.28 -3.99
CA ILE A 107 20.74 8.82 -3.79
C ILE A 107 19.53 8.30 -2.99
N TYR A 108 18.95 9.14 -2.14
CA TYR A 108 17.77 8.77 -1.33
C TYR A 108 16.44 8.93 -2.05
N TYR A 109 16.44 9.48 -3.28
CA TYR A 109 15.21 9.59 -4.06
C TYR A 109 14.83 8.25 -4.66
N SER A 110 13.62 7.80 -4.35
CA SER A 110 13.08 6.54 -4.88
C SER A 110 12.54 6.66 -6.31
N GLY A 111 12.41 7.87 -6.83
CA GLY A 111 11.74 8.15 -8.11
C GLY A 111 10.21 8.09 -8.05
N ALA A 112 9.64 7.64 -6.94
CA ALA A 112 8.19 7.65 -6.73
C ALA A 112 7.75 9.02 -6.22
N THR A 113 6.80 9.63 -6.91
CA THR A 113 6.25 10.95 -6.57
C THR A 113 4.75 10.84 -6.35
N HIS A 114 4.23 11.57 -5.35
CA HIS A 114 2.82 11.60 -5.02
C HIS A 114 2.32 13.04 -4.94
N TYR A 115 1.06 13.25 -5.35
CA TYR A 115 0.34 14.49 -5.07
C TYR A 115 -0.42 14.34 -3.78
N LEU A 116 -0.44 15.40 -2.96
CA LEU A 116 -1.35 15.55 -1.84
C LEU A 116 -2.45 16.52 -2.24
N VAL A 117 -3.69 16.06 -2.16
CA VAL A 117 -4.88 16.84 -2.49
C VAL A 117 -5.75 16.95 -1.25
N PRO A 118 -6.32 18.13 -0.95
CA PRO A 118 -7.23 18.30 0.19
C PRO A 118 -8.40 17.32 0.15
N ASP A 119 -8.74 16.74 1.30
CA ASP A 119 -9.91 15.86 1.42
C ASP A 119 -11.05 16.59 2.11
N GLY A 120 -12.03 17.02 1.33
CA GLY A 120 -13.19 17.73 1.80
C GLY A 120 -12.99 19.23 2.04
N PRO A 121 -14.04 19.94 2.50
CA PRO A 121 -14.01 21.40 2.63
C PRO A 121 -13.04 21.91 3.69
N VAL A 122 -12.77 21.13 4.74
CA VAL A 122 -11.82 21.52 5.81
C VAL A 122 -10.37 21.52 5.28
N GLY A 123 -10.05 20.68 4.30
CA GLY A 123 -8.72 20.65 3.71
C GLY A 123 -8.47 21.74 2.66
N GLN A 124 -9.52 22.43 2.21
CA GLN A 124 -9.42 23.47 1.18
C GLN A 124 -9.21 24.87 1.77
N HIS A 125 -9.51 25.04 3.04
CA HIS A 125 -9.38 26.30 3.76
C HIS A 125 -8.57 26.06 5.04
N PRO A 126 -7.25 26.13 4.96
CA PRO A 126 -6.38 26.02 6.12
C PRO A 126 -6.46 27.25 7.01
#